data_31d60d5bd4aea5861eb0c91639ba5794
#
_entry.id   31d60d5bd4aea5861eb0c91639ba5794
#
_cell.length_a   1.000
_cell.length_b   1.000
_cell.length_c   1.000
_cell.angle_alpha   90.00
_cell.angle_beta   90.00
_cell.angle_gamma   90.00
#
_symmetry.space_group_name_H-M   'P 1'
#
loop_
_entity.id
_entity.type
_entity.pdbx_description
1 polymer ?
#
loop_
_entity_poly.entity_id
_entity_poly.type
_entity_poly.pdbx_seq_one_letter_code
_entity_poly.pdbx_strand_id
1 'polypeptide(L)'
;MTNERKEELQRQCSKFRNDLIDLLHSIQTGHPGGSLSCTEILTSLYFEIMHVNPENPEMEGRDHLILSKGHAAPMLYLVLAEKGFFPKEELKTLRQIDSMLQGHPCVHKTPGVELSTGPLGLGLSAGLGMAMADRIKGLDSYTYVVMGDGEIEEGCIWEAAMSASKFGADHLIGILDNNGVQLDGTLEEIM
;
A
#
# COMPACT_ATOMS: atom_id res chain seq x y z
N MET A 1 -6.03 6.47 -20.66
CA MET A 1 -4.85 7.28 -20.25
C MET A 1 -4.13 7.77 -21.51
N THR A 2 -3.78 9.06 -21.58
CA THR A 2 -3.01 9.66 -22.69
C THR A 2 -1.51 9.40 -22.51
N ASN A 3 -0.71 9.52 -23.58
CA ASN A 3 0.76 9.39 -23.48
C ASN A 3 1.37 10.45 -22.54
N GLU A 4 0.87 11.68 -22.62
CA GLU A 4 1.29 12.79 -21.75
C GLU A 4 1.07 12.45 -20.27
N ARG A 5 -0.11 11.92 -19.92
CA ARG A 5 -0.42 11.50 -18.55
C ARG A 5 0.48 10.35 -18.07
N LYS A 6 0.77 9.40 -18.96
CA LYS A 6 1.72 8.31 -18.66
C LYS A 6 3.12 8.84 -18.34
N GLU A 7 3.62 9.79 -19.15
CA GLU A 7 4.91 10.42 -18.90
C GLU A 7 4.95 11.21 -17.59
N GLU A 8 3.85 11.89 -17.24
CA GLU A 8 3.73 12.58 -15.95
C GLU A 8 3.85 11.60 -14.78
N LEU A 9 3.10 10.48 -14.82
CA LEU A 9 3.18 9.44 -13.78
C LEU A 9 4.58 8.82 -13.71
N GLN A 10 5.25 8.62 -14.84
CA GLN A 10 6.64 8.13 -14.85
C GLN A 10 7.63 9.12 -14.20
N ARG A 11 7.45 10.41 -14.45
CA ARG A 11 8.23 11.46 -13.75
C ARG A 11 7.96 11.45 -12.25
N GLN A 12 6.70 11.26 -11.86
CA GLN A 12 6.30 11.14 -10.46
C GLN A 12 6.96 9.92 -9.79
N CYS A 13 6.96 8.76 -10.45
CA CYS A 13 7.66 7.57 -9.95
C CYS A 13 9.15 7.80 -9.75
N SER A 14 9.80 8.48 -10.72
CA SER A 14 11.23 8.81 -10.62
C SER A 14 11.49 9.74 -9.43
N LYS A 15 10.63 10.75 -9.22
CA LYS A 15 10.71 11.63 -8.06
C LYS A 15 10.57 10.84 -6.75
N PHE A 16 9.56 9.97 -6.63
CA PHE A 16 9.36 9.16 -5.43
C PHE A 16 10.54 8.26 -5.11
N ARG A 17 11.21 7.68 -6.11
CA ARG A 17 12.41 6.88 -5.89
C ARG A 17 13.55 7.70 -5.30
N ASN A 18 13.78 8.91 -5.82
CA ASN A 18 14.79 9.80 -5.28
C ASN A 18 14.45 10.22 -3.85
N ASP A 19 13.21 10.70 -3.63
CA ASP A 19 12.72 11.10 -2.31
C ASP A 19 12.82 9.95 -1.28
N LEU A 20 12.56 8.71 -1.71
CA LEU A 20 12.68 7.52 -0.86
C LEU A 20 14.13 7.28 -0.42
N ILE A 21 15.06 7.32 -1.35
CA ILE A 21 16.48 7.10 -1.04
C ILE A 21 16.98 8.19 -0.08
N ASP A 22 16.65 9.46 -0.35
CA ASP A 22 17.02 10.58 0.51
C ASP A 22 16.42 10.44 1.91
N LEU A 23 15.14 10.06 1.99
CA LEU A 23 14.45 9.82 3.26
C LEU A 23 15.12 8.71 4.06
N LEU A 24 15.28 7.52 3.46
CA LEU A 24 15.88 6.37 4.15
C LEU A 24 17.34 6.61 4.51
N HIS A 25 18.09 7.33 3.67
CA HIS A 25 19.45 7.74 4.00
C HIS A 25 19.48 8.69 5.21
N SER A 26 18.54 9.62 5.29
CA SER A 26 18.49 10.59 6.39
C SER A 26 18.19 9.95 7.75
N ILE A 27 17.36 8.91 7.78
CA ILE A 27 16.95 8.21 9.01
C ILE A 27 17.77 6.94 9.31
N GLN A 28 18.62 6.50 8.38
CA GLN A 28 19.53 5.33 8.48
C GLN A 28 18.79 4.02 8.85
N THR A 29 17.53 3.86 8.45
CA THR A 29 16.72 2.66 8.69
C THR A 29 15.61 2.53 7.66
N GLY A 30 15.14 1.31 7.40
CA GLY A 30 13.99 1.05 6.52
C GLY A 30 14.24 -0.09 5.54
N HIS A 31 13.29 -0.29 4.64
CA HIS A 31 13.27 -1.38 3.66
C HIS A 31 13.25 -0.79 2.24
N PRO A 32 14.41 -0.46 1.64
CA PRO A 32 14.44 0.20 0.33
C PRO A 32 13.90 -0.68 -0.79
N GLY A 33 14.26 -1.96 -0.83
CA GLY A 33 13.88 -2.87 -1.91
C GLY A 33 12.36 -2.98 -2.09
N GLY A 34 11.66 -3.40 -1.03
CA GLY A 34 10.21 -3.54 -1.05
C GLY A 34 9.43 -2.23 -1.23
N SER A 35 10.04 -1.10 -0.87
CA SER A 35 9.47 0.24 -1.11
C SER A 35 9.66 0.68 -2.56
N LEU A 36 10.85 0.45 -3.15
CA LEU A 36 11.14 0.79 -4.55
C LEU A 36 10.31 -0.02 -5.54
N SER A 37 10.11 -1.32 -5.26
CA SER A 37 9.41 -2.23 -6.17
C SER A 37 7.93 -1.89 -6.36
N CYS A 38 7.25 -1.36 -5.35
CA CYS A 38 5.83 -0.99 -5.44
C CYS A 38 5.58 0.48 -5.86
N THR A 39 6.60 1.22 -6.30
CA THR A 39 6.47 2.65 -6.64
C THR A 39 5.39 2.89 -7.70
N GLU A 40 5.44 2.17 -8.84
CA GLU A 40 4.47 2.29 -9.92
C GLU A 40 3.06 1.89 -9.50
N ILE A 41 2.95 0.83 -8.69
CA ILE A 41 1.68 0.33 -8.18
C ILE A 41 1.00 1.44 -7.36
N LEU A 42 1.68 1.95 -6.32
CA LEU A 42 1.12 2.97 -5.45
C LEU A 42 0.87 4.30 -6.18
N THR A 43 1.78 4.70 -7.08
CA THR A 43 1.60 5.92 -7.88
C THR A 43 0.38 5.81 -8.77
N SER A 44 0.20 4.70 -9.48
CA SER A 44 -0.95 4.50 -10.37
C SER A 44 -2.25 4.45 -9.60
N LEU A 45 -2.29 3.77 -8.47
CA LEU A 45 -3.46 3.68 -7.62
C LEU A 45 -3.90 5.06 -7.12
N TYR A 46 -3.03 5.79 -6.44
CA TYR A 46 -3.41 7.06 -5.81
C TYR A 46 -3.60 8.22 -6.77
N PHE A 47 -2.89 8.25 -7.91
CA PHE A 47 -2.92 9.40 -8.82
C PHE A 47 -3.75 9.19 -10.09
N GLU A 48 -4.19 7.96 -10.39
CA GLU A 48 -4.96 7.68 -11.61
C GLU A 48 -6.22 6.83 -11.38
N ILE A 49 -6.20 5.88 -10.44
CA ILE A 49 -7.22 4.84 -10.37
C ILE A 49 -8.19 5.09 -9.21
N MET A 50 -7.69 5.25 -7.99
CA MET A 50 -8.50 5.26 -6.78
C MET A 50 -9.30 6.55 -6.60
N HIS A 51 -10.54 6.40 -6.18
CA HIS A 51 -11.40 7.48 -5.73
C HIS A 51 -11.17 7.73 -4.22
N VAL A 52 -10.25 8.63 -3.91
CA VAL A 52 -9.93 9.05 -2.54
C VAL A 52 -9.87 10.57 -2.44
N ASN A 53 -10.21 11.10 -1.26
CA ASN A 53 -10.18 12.54 -0.99
C ASN A 53 -9.31 12.85 0.25
N PRO A 54 -8.12 13.47 0.09
CA PRO A 54 -7.26 13.82 1.21
C PRO A 54 -7.89 14.81 2.21
N GLU A 55 -8.80 15.68 1.73
CA GLU A 55 -9.52 16.64 2.60
C GLU A 55 -10.62 15.98 3.45
N ASN A 56 -11.07 14.78 3.02
CA ASN A 56 -12.03 13.95 3.76
C ASN A 56 -11.59 12.48 3.69
N PRO A 57 -10.56 12.08 4.46
CA PRO A 57 -10.01 10.72 4.43
C PRO A 57 -11.02 9.63 4.79
N GLU A 58 -12.07 9.99 5.55
CA GLU A 58 -13.14 9.09 5.99
C GLU A 58 -14.38 9.14 5.06
N MET A 59 -14.25 9.70 3.86
CA MET A 59 -15.36 9.82 2.91
C MET A 59 -16.01 8.46 2.67
N GLU A 60 -17.33 8.39 2.81
CA GLU A 60 -18.08 7.17 2.52
C GLU A 60 -18.04 6.87 1.01
N GLY A 61 -17.86 5.59 0.67
CA GLY A 61 -17.75 5.15 -0.73
C GLY A 61 -16.40 5.47 -1.39
N ARG A 62 -15.38 5.86 -0.60
CA ARG A 62 -14.00 5.93 -1.10
C ARG A 62 -13.45 4.53 -1.38
N ASP A 63 -12.48 4.46 -2.25
CA ASP A 63 -11.68 3.24 -2.41
C ASP A 63 -10.72 3.04 -1.24
N HIS A 64 -10.39 1.79 -0.95
CA HIS A 64 -9.49 1.41 0.13
C HIS A 64 -8.19 0.82 -0.40
N LEU A 65 -7.06 1.20 0.20
CA LEU A 65 -5.78 0.56 -0.06
C LEU A 65 -5.22 -0.08 1.21
N ILE A 66 -4.93 -1.37 1.13
CA ILE A 66 -4.18 -2.11 2.14
C ILE A 66 -2.81 -2.44 1.60
N LEU A 67 -1.77 -1.84 2.19
CA LEU A 67 -0.40 -2.25 1.94
C LEU A 67 -0.08 -3.44 2.86
N SER A 68 -0.39 -4.66 2.40
CA SER A 68 -0.22 -5.89 3.18
C SER A 68 1.26 -6.15 3.50
N LYS A 69 2.16 -5.91 2.53
CA LYS A 69 3.60 -5.84 2.73
C LYS A 69 3.99 -4.55 3.50
N GLY A 70 3.61 -4.48 4.77
CA GLY A 70 3.70 -3.27 5.59
C GLY A 70 5.10 -2.68 5.74
N HIS A 71 6.14 -3.47 5.49
CA HIS A 71 7.53 -3.00 5.47
C HIS A 71 7.81 -1.98 4.34
N ALA A 72 6.97 -1.91 3.30
CA ALA A 72 7.04 -0.89 2.25
C ALA A 72 6.36 0.45 2.64
N ALA A 73 6.02 0.64 3.93
CA ALA A 73 5.42 1.87 4.46
C ALA A 73 6.12 3.17 4.02
N PRO A 74 7.46 3.26 3.91
CA PRO A 74 8.10 4.51 3.47
C PRO A 74 7.61 5.02 2.12
N MET A 75 7.38 4.13 1.14
CA MET A 75 6.82 4.54 -0.16
C MET A 75 5.36 4.97 -0.03
N LEU A 76 4.55 4.26 0.76
CA LEU A 76 3.16 4.66 1.03
C LEU A 76 3.10 6.05 1.64
N TYR A 77 3.96 6.37 2.61
CA TYR A 77 3.98 7.69 3.25
C TYR A 77 4.36 8.80 2.29
N LEU A 78 5.32 8.57 1.40
CA LEU A 78 5.67 9.54 0.34
C LEU A 78 4.48 9.82 -0.58
N VAL A 79 3.77 8.77 -0.99
CA VAL A 79 2.60 8.87 -1.86
C VAL A 79 1.45 9.60 -1.14
N LEU A 80 1.16 9.26 0.10
CA LEU A 80 0.12 9.91 0.91
C LEU A 80 0.42 11.40 1.15
N ALA A 81 1.67 11.74 1.49
CA ALA A 81 2.09 13.14 1.66
C ALA A 81 1.98 13.94 0.37
N GLU A 82 2.42 13.37 -0.77
CA GLU A 82 2.30 14.02 -2.09
C GLU A 82 0.84 14.18 -2.52
N LYS A 83 -0.02 13.22 -2.18
CA LYS A 83 -1.47 13.30 -2.42
C LYS A 83 -2.16 14.35 -1.54
N GLY A 84 -1.56 14.70 -0.38
CA GLY A 84 -2.05 15.74 0.53
C GLY A 84 -2.77 15.23 1.78
N PHE A 85 -2.62 13.95 2.14
CA PHE A 85 -3.21 13.40 3.37
C PHE A 85 -2.59 13.98 4.65
N PHE A 86 -1.32 14.39 4.58
CA PHE A 86 -0.62 15.08 5.68
C PHE A 86 0.54 15.93 5.12
N PRO A 87 1.07 16.89 5.90
CA PRO A 87 2.17 17.74 5.46
C PRO A 87 3.46 16.96 5.16
N LYS A 88 4.16 17.31 4.08
CA LYS A 88 5.41 16.63 3.66
C LYS A 88 6.53 16.73 4.71
N GLU A 89 6.49 17.74 5.55
CA GLU A 89 7.43 17.96 6.64
C GLU A 89 7.45 16.80 7.65
N GLU A 90 6.31 16.12 7.81
CA GLU A 90 6.17 14.96 8.69
C GLU A 90 7.04 13.77 8.25
N LEU A 91 7.37 13.68 6.96
CA LEU A 91 8.26 12.61 6.45
C LEU A 91 9.60 12.54 7.20
N LYS A 92 10.09 13.70 7.67
CA LYS A 92 11.35 13.77 8.44
C LYS A 92 11.26 13.12 9.81
N THR A 93 10.07 12.86 10.31
CA THR A 93 9.82 12.23 11.62
C THR A 93 9.65 10.72 11.54
N LEU A 94 9.76 10.12 10.33
CA LEU A 94 9.57 8.68 10.11
C LEU A 94 10.38 7.86 11.13
N ARG A 95 9.70 6.95 11.82
CA ARG A 95 10.25 6.05 12.87
C ARG A 95 10.80 6.75 14.12
N GLN A 96 10.55 8.03 14.30
CA GLN A 96 10.86 8.71 15.56
C GLN A 96 9.77 8.43 16.61
N ILE A 97 10.14 8.59 17.89
CA ILE A 97 9.17 8.52 19.00
C ILE A 97 8.10 9.61 18.80
N ASP A 98 6.85 9.26 19.05
CA ASP A 98 5.66 10.12 18.88
C ASP A 98 5.32 10.53 17.44
N SER A 99 6.09 10.12 16.44
CA SER A 99 5.73 10.36 15.04
C SER A 99 4.44 9.64 14.65
N MET A 100 3.64 10.28 13.79
CA MET A 100 2.52 9.60 13.14
C MET A 100 2.99 8.53 12.13
N LEU A 101 4.22 8.63 11.64
CA LEU A 101 4.81 7.75 10.63
C LEU A 101 5.60 6.62 11.28
N GLN A 102 4.89 5.56 11.61
CA GLN A 102 5.46 4.36 12.25
C GLN A 102 6.28 3.53 11.25
N GLY A 103 7.09 2.59 11.74
CA GLY A 103 7.89 1.69 10.89
C GLY A 103 7.06 0.79 9.97
N HIS A 104 5.82 0.52 10.35
CA HIS A 104 4.77 -0.13 9.57
C HIS A 104 3.51 0.74 9.61
N PRO A 105 2.60 0.65 8.62
CA PRO A 105 1.38 1.44 8.59
C PRO A 105 0.54 1.25 9.86
N CYS A 106 0.04 2.35 10.42
CA CYS A 106 -0.81 2.34 11.60
C CYS A 106 -2.06 3.18 11.34
N VAL A 107 -3.23 2.52 11.28
CA VAL A 107 -4.52 3.16 11.01
C VAL A 107 -4.89 4.23 12.04
N HIS A 108 -4.44 4.08 13.29
CA HIS A 108 -4.73 5.03 14.37
C HIS A 108 -3.79 6.24 14.42
N LYS A 109 -2.76 6.27 13.58
CA LYS A 109 -1.72 7.31 13.60
C LYS A 109 -1.62 8.11 12.31
N THR A 110 -1.73 7.44 11.16
CA THR A 110 -1.42 8.04 9.86
C THR A 110 -2.68 8.25 9.03
N PRO A 111 -3.07 9.50 8.72
CA PRO A 111 -4.18 9.77 7.81
C PRO A 111 -4.00 9.09 6.46
N GLY A 112 -5.07 8.47 5.94
CA GLY A 112 -5.05 7.74 4.66
C GLY A 112 -4.53 6.31 4.75
N VAL A 113 -4.17 5.81 5.93
CA VAL A 113 -3.86 4.40 6.18
C VAL A 113 -5.15 3.68 6.59
N GLU A 114 -5.56 2.67 5.82
CA GLU A 114 -6.82 1.94 6.03
C GLU A 114 -6.70 0.78 7.03
N LEU A 115 -5.50 0.20 7.16
CA LEU A 115 -5.25 -0.94 8.04
C LEU A 115 -3.84 -0.85 8.63
N SER A 116 -3.70 -1.17 9.92
CA SER A 116 -2.39 -1.43 10.51
C SER A 116 -1.88 -2.78 10.00
N THR A 117 -0.71 -2.77 9.34
CA THR A 117 -0.09 -3.95 8.74
C THR A 117 1.34 -4.15 9.25
N GLY A 118 1.92 -5.30 8.97
CA GLY A 118 3.25 -5.71 9.42
C GLY A 118 3.36 -7.23 9.47
N PRO A 119 2.47 -7.93 10.21
CA PRO A 119 2.34 -9.38 10.04
C PRO A 119 1.89 -9.70 8.63
N LEU A 120 2.73 -10.45 7.88
CA LEU A 120 2.46 -10.80 6.50
C LEU A 120 1.27 -11.76 6.36
N GLY A 121 0.59 -11.71 5.21
CA GLY A 121 -0.51 -12.59 4.86
C GLY A 121 -1.90 -12.16 5.34
N LEU A 122 -2.01 -11.23 6.29
CA LEU A 122 -3.31 -10.84 6.88
C LEU A 122 -4.08 -9.80 6.05
N GLY A 123 -3.39 -9.04 5.21
CA GLY A 123 -4.00 -7.92 4.48
C GLY A 123 -5.12 -8.34 3.55
N LEU A 124 -4.99 -9.49 2.87
CA LEU A 124 -6.03 -9.97 1.94
C LEU A 124 -7.30 -10.37 2.67
N SER A 125 -7.19 -11.00 3.84
CA SER A 125 -8.35 -11.37 4.68
C SER A 125 -9.09 -10.13 5.18
N ALA A 126 -8.35 -9.11 5.64
CA ALA A 126 -8.93 -7.84 6.06
C ALA A 126 -9.59 -7.10 4.89
N GLY A 127 -8.92 -7.07 3.72
CA GLY A 127 -9.46 -6.49 2.49
C GLY A 127 -10.75 -7.16 2.03
N LEU A 128 -10.82 -8.49 2.15
CA LEU A 128 -12.07 -9.22 1.88
C LEU A 128 -13.19 -8.74 2.81
N GLY A 129 -12.89 -8.58 4.10
CA GLY A 129 -13.87 -8.07 5.07
C GLY A 129 -14.37 -6.68 4.71
N MET A 130 -13.48 -5.76 4.29
CA MET A 130 -13.84 -4.40 3.85
C MET A 130 -14.71 -4.43 2.59
N ALA A 131 -14.30 -5.13 1.54
CA ALA A 131 -15.05 -5.23 0.30
C ALA A 131 -16.46 -5.84 0.52
N MET A 132 -16.57 -6.84 1.41
CA MET A 132 -17.85 -7.41 1.79
C MET A 132 -18.72 -6.45 2.60
N ALA A 133 -18.14 -5.67 3.49
CA ALA A 133 -18.85 -4.66 4.27
C ALA A 133 -19.41 -3.55 3.36
N ASP A 134 -18.63 -3.07 2.41
CA ASP A 134 -19.05 -2.06 1.44
C ASP A 134 -20.18 -2.57 0.54
N ARG A 135 -20.06 -3.80 0.06
CA ARG A 135 -21.15 -4.45 -0.69
C ARG A 135 -22.44 -4.56 0.11
N ILE A 136 -22.37 -4.91 1.40
CA ILE A 136 -23.55 -4.98 2.28
C ILE A 136 -24.19 -3.59 2.45
N LYS A 137 -23.38 -2.54 2.49
CA LYS A 137 -23.85 -1.15 2.55
C LYS A 137 -24.34 -0.62 1.18
N GLY A 138 -24.15 -1.35 0.09
CA GLY A 138 -24.48 -0.91 -1.27
C GLY A 138 -23.54 0.15 -1.83
N LEU A 139 -22.29 0.22 -1.35
CA LEU A 139 -21.26 1.11 -1.85
C LEU A 139 -20.55 0.48 -3.06
N ASP A 140 -20.12 1.33 -4.01
CA ASP A 140 -19.42 0.96 -5.25
C ASP A 140 -17.90 1.20 -5.13
N SER A 141 -17.36 1.04 -3.93
CA SER A 141 -15.95 1.20 -3.64
C SER A 141 -15.15 -0.06 -3.92
N TYR A 142 -13.90 0.11 -4.33
CA TYR A 142 -12.93 -0.98 -4.51
C TYR A 142 -11.96 -1.05 -3.34
N THR A 143 -11.58 -2.28 -3.00
CA THR A 143 -10.52 -2.56 -2.03
C THR A 143 -9.32 -3.16 -2.73
N TYR A 144 -8.20 -2.43 -2.73
CA TYR A 144 -6.93 -2.84 -3.31
C TYR A 144 -6.00 -3.36 -2.21
N VAL A 145 -5.42 -4.54 -2.39
CA VAL A 145 -4.48 -5.15 -1.44
C VAL A 145 -3.16 -5.43 -2.14
N VAL A 146 -2.11 -4.71 -1.75
CA VAL A 146 -0.75 -4.88 -2.30
C VAL A 146 0.02 -5.84 -1.43
N MET A 147 0.39 -6.99 -2.01
CA MET A 147 1.10 -8.09 -1.36
C MET A 147 2.49 -8.28 -1.98
N GLY A 148 3.43 -8.82 -1.21
CA GLY A 148 4.73 -9.27 -1.72
C GLY A 148 4.68 -10.71 -2.21
N ASP A 149 5.63 -11.09 -3.07
CA ASP A 149 5.76 -12.45 -3.58
C ASP A 149 6.11 -13.47 -2.48
N GLY A 150 7.03 -13.18 -1.57
CA GLY A 150 7.25 -14.03 -0.41
C GLY A 150 6.07 -14.04 0.58
N GLU A 151 5.26 -12.98 0.61
CA GLU A 151 4.06 -12.94 1.45
C GLU A 151 2.99 -13.94 1.03
N ILE A 152 2.87 -14.24 -0.27
CA ILE A 152 1.86 -15.20 -0.75
C ILE A 152 2.19 -16.66 -0.42
N GLU A 153 3.33 -16.93 0.18
CA GLU A 153 3.65 -18.24 0.77
C GLU A 153 2.84 -18.51 2.06
N GLU A 154 2.27 -17.46 2.66
CA GLU A 154 1.39 -17.59 3.83
C GLU A 154 0.06 -18.26 3.47
N GLY A 155 -0.32 -19.33 4.20
CA GLY A 155 -1.55 -20.10 3.94
C GLY A 155 -2.82 -19.27 3.99
N CYS A 156 -2.88 -18.25 4.87
CA CYS A 156 -4.04 -17.37 5.02
C CYS A 156 -4.36 -16.52 3.77
N ILE A 157 -3.36 -16.27 2.89
CA ILE A 157 -3.61 -15.65 1.58
C ILE A 157 -4.50 -16.54 0.72
N TRP A 158 -4.22 -17.83 0.66
CA TRP A 158 -4.99 -18.79 -0.13
C TRP A 158 -6.37 -19.04 0.45
N GLU A 159 -6.49 -19.08 1.78
CA GLU A 159 -7.78 -19.16 2.48
C GLU A 159 -8.67 -17.94 2.16
N ALA A 160 -8.09 -16.74 2.17
CA ALA A 160 -8.78 -15.51 1.81
C ALA A 160 -9.18 -15.49 0.33
N ALA A 161 -8.29 -15.91 -0.59
CA ALA A 161 -8.56 -15.97 -2.02
C ALA A 161 -9.71 -16.94 -2.36
N MET A 162 -9.71 -18.13 -1.74
CA MET A 162 -10.83 -19.09 -1.88
C MET A 162 -12.14 -18.51 -1.37
N SER A 163 -12.10 -17.82 -0.22
CA SER A 163 -13.26 -17.18 0.37
C SER A 163 -13.77 -16.02 -0.49
N ALA A 164 -12.88 -15.20 -1.05
CA ALA A 164 -13.22 -14.10 -1.96
C ALA A 164 -13.99 -14.61 -3.18
N SER A 165 -13.51 -15.69 -3.81
CA SER A 165 -14.18 -16.36 -4.91
C SER A 165 -15.55 -16.91 -4.49
N LYS A 166 -15.62 -17.61 -3.34
CA LYS A 166 -16.85 -18.20 -2.83
C LYS A 166 -17.94 -17.17 -2.54
N PHE A 167 -17.57 -16.02 -2.01
CA PHE A 167 -18.50 -14.94 -1.66
C PHE A 167 -18.72 -13.92 -2.78
N GLY A 168 -18.07 -14.07 -3.94
CA GLY A 168 -18.20 -13.19 -5.08
C GLY A 168 -17.75 -11.76 -4.75
N ALA A 169 -16.58 -11.61 -4.14
CA ALA A 169 -16.00 -10.31 -3.77
C ALA A 169 -15.32 -9.66 -4.99
N ASP A 170 -16.11 -9.22 -5.97
CA ASP A 170 -15.68 -8.70 -7.26
C ASP A 170 -15.06 -7.31 -7.19
N HIS A 171 -15.25 -6.57 -6.10
CA HIS A 171 -14.58 -5.29 -5.81
C HIS A 171 -13.31 -5.44 -4.95
N LEU A 172 -12.87 -6.67 -4.65
CA LEU A 172 -11.57 -6.95 -4.03
C LEU A 172 -10.53 -7.21 -5.11
N ILE A 173 -9.47 -6.40 -5.13
CA ILE A 173 -8.37 -6.51 -6.09
C ILE A 173 -7.07 -6.80 -5.34
N GLY A 174 -6.57 -8.04 -5.45
CA GLY A 174 -5.25 -8.41 -4.98
C GLY A 174 -4.19 -8.06 -6.03
N ILE A 175 -3.16 -7.35 -5.62
CA ILE A 175 -2.02 -6.94 -6.47
C ILE A 175 -0.77 -7.59 -5.91
N LEU A 176 -0.10 -8.41 -6.71
CA LEU A 176 1.14 -9.05 -6.36
C LEU A 176 2.33 -8.21 -6.85
N ASP A 177 3.13 -7.72 -5.91
CA ASP A 177 4.44 -7.14 -6.20
C ASP A 177 5.46 -8.26 -6.29
N ASN A 178 5.58 -8.83 -7.50
CA ASN A 178 6.48 -9.95 -7.81
C ASN A 178 7.87 -9.41 -8.16
N ASN A 179 8.62 -9.03 -7.13
CA ASN A 179 9.97 -8.48 -7.31
C ASN A 179 11.06 -9.58 -7.37
N GLY A 180 10.71 -10.83 -7.11
CA GLY A 180 11.60 -12.00 -7.22
C GLY A 180 12.59 -12.17 -6.08
N VAL A 181 12.49 -11.34 -5.03
CA VAL A 181 13.47 -11.31 -3.93
C VAL A 181 12.74 -11.24 -2.59
N GLN A 182 13.14 -12.10 -1.68
CA GLN A 182 12.80 -12.03 -0.26
C GLN A 182 13.95 -11.42 0.55
N LEU A 183 13.79 -11.32 1.88
CA LEU A 183 14.80 -10.72 2.77
C LEU A 183 16.17 -11.37 2.61
N ASP A 184 16.22 -12.69 2.55
CA ASP A 184 17.45 -13.49 2.68
C ASP A 184 17.90 -14.10 1.33
N GLY A 185 17.18 -13.88 0.23
CA GLY A 185 17.54 -14.43 -1.08
C GLY A 185 16.45 -14.29 -2.14
N THR A 186 16.66 -14.95 -3.27
CA THR A 186 15.65 -15.06 -4.32
C THR A 186 14.55 -16.04 -3.92
N LEU A 187 13.38 -15.98 -4.58
CA LEU A 187 12.29 -16.93 -4.35
C LEU A 187 12.76 -18.38 -4.50
N GLU A 188 13.57 -18.66 -5.52
CA GLU A 188 14.09 -20.02 -5.78
C GLU A 188 15.06 -20.54 -4.70
N GLU A 189 15.74 -19.63 -3.99
CA GLU A 189 16.68 -19.97 -2.92
C GLU A 189 16.00 -20.18 -1.58
N ILE A 190 14.86 -19.54 -1.36
CA ILE A 190 14.16 -19.53 -0.06
C ILE A 190 13.08 -20.61 -0.03
N MET A 191 12.22 -20.69 -1.06
CA MET A 191 11.11 -21.64 -1.07
C MET A 191 10.65 -22.00 -2.48
#